data_0fc806f5501f886a5e5e40d10d5b5c7f
#
_entry.id   0fc806f5501f886a5e5e40d10d5b5c7f
#
_cell.length_a   1.000
_cell.length_b   1.000
_cell.length_c   1.000
_cell.angle_alpha   90.00
_cell.angle_beta   90.00
_cell.angle_gamma   90.00
#
_symmetry.space_group_name_H-M   'P 1'
#
loop_
_entity.id
_entity.type
_entity.pdbx_description
1 polymer ?
#
loop_
_entity_poly.entity_id
_entity_poly.type
_entity_poly.pdbx_seq_one_letter_code
_entity_poly.pdbx_strand_id
1 'polypeptide(L)'
;MRKAPLKSQSKKASQLRKTAKKSNTFEFGVFDLAIPPNITEPKNIKDVNTKWIPFGNDNLFPQYLAELKRKSSTQRSVLAQKTVFTSGAKFVCRDEGLRDFIKDVNSDKESLRDVFKKLADDYYTFGNAYMECVKYDGGVNLYHIDATTVRVAKSKKEIYVNSDWCKYWNQEDKMSRIPIYPRVAHNKFVIHFKDYEPTFNYYGLPDYVAALEHIAVDYEIGKWNHTKFLNGFQPSAIVEINGDMGEEEAQKMVTEAQKKFVGEGNNGKI
;
A
#
# COMPACT_ATOMS: atom_id res chain seq x y z
N MET A 1 -3.60 -30.97 -37.30
CA MET A 1 -3.42 -30.77 -35.85
C MET A 1 -4.19 -29.50 -35.42
N ARG A 2 -5.29 -29.66 -34.69
CA ARG A 2 -6.16 -28.54 -34.26
C ARG A 2 -5.66 -28.03 -32.91
N LYS A 3 -5.35 -26.72 -32.79
CA LYS A 3 -4.99 -26.07 -31.53
C LYS A 3 -6.29 -25.90 -30.69
N ALA A 4 -6.24 -26.35 -29.43
CA ALA A 4 -7.33 -26.20 -28.47
C ALA A 4 -7.45 -24.74 -27.98
N PRO A 5 -8.65 -24.24 -27.66
CA PRO A 5 -8.89 -22.84 -27.40
C PRO A 5 -8.53 -22.42 -25.94
N LEU A 6 -7.96 -21.22 -25.82
CA LEU A 6 -7.49 -20.52 -24.61
C LEU A 6 -8.54 -20.24 -23.52
N LYS A 7 -9.75 -20.83 -23.56
CA LYS A 7 -10.85 -20.55 -22.62
C LYS A 7 -10.81 -21.31 -21.28
N SER A 8 -9.84 -22.25 -21.08
CA SER A 8 -9.81 -23.05 -19.84
C SER A 8 -9.02 -22.46 -18.69
N GLN A 9 -8.12 -21.49 -18.94
CA GLN A 9 -7.29 -20.90 -17.88
C GLN A 9 -7.99 -19.81 -17.06
N SER A 10 -8.97 -19.09 -17.64
CA SER A 10 -9.72 -18.05 -16.92
C SER A 10 -10.69 -18.61 -15.88
N LYS A 11 -11.18 -19.83 -16.07
CA LYS A 11 -12.10 -20.49 -15.11
C LYS A 11 -11.41 -21.05 -13.87
N LYS A 12 -10.12 -21.42 -13.95
CA LYS A 12 -9.35 -21.87 -12.77
C LYS A 12 -8.99 -20.72 -11.82
N ALA A 13 -8.69 -19.54 -12.34
CA ALA A 13 -8.42 -18.35 -11.52
C ALA A 13 -9.66 -17.86 -10.75
N SER A 14 -10.86 -18.03 -11.30
CA SER A 14 -12.11 -17.62 -10.63
C SER A 14 -12.57 -18.60 -9.55
N GLN A 15 -12.16 -19.87 -9.61
CA GLN A 15 -12.51 -20.88 -8.59
C GLN A 15 -11.60 -20.83 -7.36
N LEU A 16 -10.35 -20.43 -7.50
CA LEU A 16 -9.42 -20.22 -6.36
C LEU A 16 -9.85 -19.06 -5.44
N ARG A 17 -10.69 -18.14 -5.91
CA ARG A 17 -11.26 -17.05 -5.09
C ARG A 17 -12.42 -17.46 -4.17
N LYS A 18 -12.97 -18.67 -4.30
CA LYS A 18 -14.21 -19.08 -3.57
C LYS A 18 -13.99 -19.91 -2.31
N THR A 19 -12.75 -20.28 -1.95
CA THR A 19 -12.48 -21.16 -0.79
C THR A 19 -11.72 -20.50 0.38
N ALA A 20 -11.57 -19.19 0.41
CA ALA A 20 -11.02 -18.52 1.60
C ALA A 20 -12.08 -18.46 2.71
N LYS A 21 -11.90 -19.24 3.76
CA LYS A 21 -12.71 -19.21 4.99
C LYS A 21 -12.64 -17.83 5.65
N LYS A 22 -13.83 -17.32 6.07
CA LYS A 22 -13.96 -16.10 6.89
C LYS A 22 -13.16 -16.20 8.17
N SER A 23 -12.07 -15.47 8.26
CA SER A 23 -11.50 -15.00 9.52
C SER A 23 -11.73 -13.49 9.60
N ASN A 24 -12.16 -13.00 10.76
CA ASN A 24 -12.45 -11.58 11.03
C ASN A 24 -11.17 -10.75 11.25
N THR A 25 -10.14 -11.01 10.47
CA THR A 25 -8.97 -10.15 10.34
C THR A 25 -9.19 -9.24 9.13
N PHE A 26 -8.86 -7.96 9.26
CA PHE A 26 -8.78 -7.01 8.17
C PHE A 26 -7.82 -7.58 7.11
N GLU A 27 -8.35 -8.36 6.18
CA GLU A 27 -7.62 -8.78 5.00
C GLU A 27 -7.65 -7.60 4.02
N PHE A 28 -6.64 -6.72 4.14
CA PHE A 28 -6.19 -5.99 2.97
C PHE A 28 -5.98 -7.03 1.87
N GLY A 29 -6.54 -6.79 0.67
CA GLY A 29 -6.41 -7.72 -0.44
C GLY A 29 -4.98 -8.22 -0.54
N VAL A 30 -4.80 -9.51 -0.74
CA VAL A 30 -3.47 -10.11 -0.93
C VAL A 30 -2.94 -9.56 -2.24
N PHE A 31 -2.06 -8.57 -2.17
CA PHE A 31 -1.34 -8.06 -3.32
C PHE A 31 -0.21 -9.02 -3.68
N ASP A 32 -0.11 -9.37 -4.96
CA ASP A 32 1.13 -9.90 -5.48
C ASP A 32 2.12 -8.76 -5.62
N LEU A 33 3.00 -8.61 -4.63
CA LEU A 33 3.97 -7.52 -4.59
C LEU A 33 5.05 -7.64 -5.66
N ALA A 34 5.24 -8.83 -6.23
CA ALA A 34 6.21 -9.05 -7.29
C ALA A 34 5.80 -8.41 -8.64
N ILE A 35 4.51 -8.08 -8.80
CA ILE A 35 4.00 -7.49 -10.03
C ILE A 35 3.44 -6.09 -9.71
N PRO A 36 4.19 -5.02 -10.01
CA PRO A 36 3.68 -3.67 -9.84
C PRO A 36 2.40 -3.45 -10.65
N PRO A 37 1.37 -2.82 -10.08
CA PRO A 37 0.15 -2.54 -10.80
C PRO A 37 0.41 -1.57 -11.95
N ASN A 38 -0.31 -1.72 -13.05
CA ASN A 38 -0.27 -0.74 -14.13
C ASN A 38 -0.91 0.57 -13.65
N ILE A 39 -0.11 1.63 -13.65
CA ILE A 39 -0.47 2.94 -13.11
C ILE A 39 -0.77 3.86 -14.29
N THR A 40 -2.03 3.98 -14.62
CA THR A 40 -2.50 4.93 -15.65
C THR A 40 -3.75 5.62 -15.16
N GLU A 41 -3.84 6.93 -15.43
CA GLU A 41 -5.13 7.62 -15.32
C GLU A 41 -6.00 7.31 -16.54
N PRO A 42 -7.33 7.23 -16.39
CA PRO A 42 -8.23 7.04 -17.51
C PRO A 42 -8.06 8.17 -18.55
N LYS A 43 -7.75 7.82 -19.80
CA LYS A 43 -7.61 8.80 -20.89
C LYS A 43 -8.92 9.53 -21.17
N ASN A 44 -10.03 8.85 -21.01
CA ASN A 44 -11.36 9.40 -21.21
C ASN A 44 -12.19 9.28 -19.92
N ILE A 45 -12.43 10.42 -19.31
CA ILE A 45 -13.18 10.52 -18.03
C ILE A 45 -14.63 10.04 -18.18
N LYS A 46 -15.19 10.07 -19.40
CA LYS A 46 -16.56 9.63 -19.68
C LYS A 46 -16.73 8.12 -19.51
N ASP A 47 -15.65 7.36 -19.75
CA ASP A 47 -15.67 5.89 -19.67
C ASP A 47 -15.58 5.37 -18.22
N VAL A 48 -15.30 6.25 -17.27
CA VAL A 48 -15.31 5.91 -15.85
C VAL A 48 -16.73 5.92 -15.33
N ASN A 49 -17.23 4.81 -14.80
CA ASN A 49 -18.60 4.71 -14.28
C ASN A 49 -18.80 5.29 -12.87
N THR A 50 -17.71 5.56 -12.14
CA THR A 50 -17.75 6.14 -10.78
C THR A 50 -17.74 7.67 -10.82
N LYS A 51 -18.12 8.34 -9.73
CA LYS A 51 -18.05 9.81 -9.58
C LYS A 51 -16.64 10.30 -9.26
N TRP A 52 -15.76 9.43 -8.84
CA TRP A 52 -14.34 9.67 -8.59
C TRP A 52 -13.48 8.99 -9.65
N ILE A 53 -12.23 9.37 -9.71
CA ILE A 53 -11.22 8.73 -10.58
C ILE A 53 -10.53 7.62 -9.78
N PRO A 54 -10.51 6.37 -10.28
CA PRO A 54 -9.74 5.30 -9.66
C PRO A 54 -8.24 5.64 -9.62
N PHE A 55 -7.56 5.27 -8.54
CA PHE A 55 -6.12 5.38 -8.46
C PHE A 55 -5.48 3.99 -8.66
N GLY A 56 -4.94 3.76 -9.85
CA GLY A 56 -4.57 2.45 -10.37
C GLY A 56 -5.76 1.72 -11.00
N ASN A 57 -5.48 0.65 -11.74
CA ASN A 57 -6.49 -0.11 -12.50
C ASN A 57 -7.58 -0.74 -11.62
N ASP A 58 -7.21 -1.14 -10.41
CA ASP A 58 -8.09 -1.78 -9.42
C ASP A 58 -8.55 -0.81 -8.33
N ASN A 59 -8.18 0.48 -8.45
CA ASN A 59 -8.41 1.50 -7.43
C ASN A 59 -7.67 1.26 -6.10
N LEU A 60 -6.65 0.42 -6.06
CA LEU A 60 -5.95 0.02 -4.84
C LEU A 60 -4.45 0.36 -4.86
N PHE A 61 -3.99 1.18 -5.80
CA PHE A 61 -2.59 1.56 -5.89
C PHE A 61 -2.01 2.16 -4.59
N PRO A 62 -2.70 3.06 -3.85
CA PRO A 62 -2.18 3.52 -2.56
C PRO A 62 -2.04 2.41 -1.52
N GLN A 63 -2.97 1.44 -1.51
CA GLN A 63 -2.91 0.29 -0.62
C GLN A 63 -1.71 -0.61 -0.95
N TYR A 64 -1.44 -0.82 -2.26
CA TYR A 64 -0.25 -1.52 -2.72
C TYR A 64 1.04 -0.84 -2.23
N LEU A 65 1.16 0.48 -2.39
CA LEU A 65 2.33 1.23 -1.92
C LEU A 65 2.51 1.16 -0.39
N ALA A 66 1.41 1.25 0.36
CA ALA A 66 1.43 1.11 1.81
C ALA A 66 1.92 -0.27 2.25
N GLU A 67 1.48 -1.32 1.55
CA GLU A 67 1.91 -2.69 1.84
C GLU A 67 3.39 -2.89 1.46
N LEU A 68 3.82 -2.38 0.32
CA LEU A 68 5.21 -2.44 -0.12
C LEU A 68 6.14 -1.74 0.88
N LYS A 69 5.76 -0.55 1.37
CA LYS A 69 6.48 0.18 2.43
C LYS A 69 6.57 -0.64 3.73
N ARG A 70 5.55 -1.41 4.08
CA ARG A 70 5.58 -2.28 5.28
C ARG A 70 6.51 -3.48 5.11
N LYS A 71 6.65 -3.98 3.89
CA LYS A 71 7.37 -5.22 3.58
C LYS A 71 8.85 -4.97 3.27
N SER A 72 9.20 -3.89 2.54
CA SER A 72 10.58 -3.54 2.25
C SER A 72 11.18 -2.68 3.37
N SER A 73 12.20 -3.22 4.05
CA SER A 73 12.93 -2.50 5.11
C SER A 73 13.73 -1.32 4.54
N THR A 74 14.30 -1.49 3.35
CA THR A 74 15.09 -0.47 2.66
C THR A 74 14.20 0.72 2.29
N GLN A 75 13.07 0.48 1.61
CA GLN A 75 12.15 1.54 1.24
C GLN A 75 11.60 2.28 2.47
N ARG A 76 11.18 1.54 3.49
CA ARG A 76 10.67 2.14 4.73
C ARG A 76 11.68 3.09 5.37
N SER A 77 12.95 2.70 5.41
CA SER A 77 14.01 3.50 6.01
C SER A 77 14.27 4.79 5.23
N VAL A 78 14.32 4.70 3.89
CA VAL A 78 14.50 5.87 3.02
C VAL A 78 13.34 6.85 3.15
N LEU A 79 12.09 6.37 3.10
CA LEU A 79 10.90 7.21 3.24
C LEU A 79 10.83 7.86 4.63
N ALA A 80 11.17 7.13 5.68
CA ALA A 80 11.22 7.67 7.04
C ALA A 80 12.27 8.79 7.16
N GLN A 81 13.44 8.64 6.57
CA GLN A 81 14.47 9.69 6.55
C GLN A 81 14.01 10.93 5.79
N LYS A 82 13.43 10.77 4.59
CA LYS A 82 12.85 11.88 3.82
C LYS A 82 11.82 12.65 4.65
N THR A 83 10.92 11.93 5.31
CA THR A 83 9.89 12.50 6.18
C THR A 83 10.50 13.29 7.33
N VAL A 84 11.53 12.75 8.00
CA VAL A 84 12.21 13.44 9.11
C VAL A 84 12.93 14.69 8.64
N PHE A 85 13.65 14.63 7.53
CA PHE A 85 14.37 15.80 6.99
C PHE A 85 13.39 16.92 6.58
N THR A 86 12.26 16.57 5.97
CA THR A 86 11.25 17.55 5.55
C THR A 86 10.48 18.13 6.73
N SER A 87 10.11 17.30 7.72
CA SER A 87 9.36 17.77 8.88
C SER A 87 10.19 18.61 9.87
N GLY A 88 11.50 18.50 9.78
CA GLY A 88 12.43 19.25 10.61
C GLY A 88 12.29 19.00 12.11
N ALA A 89 12.94 19.84 12.92
CA ALA A 89 12.88 19.72 14.37
C ALA A 89 11.64 20.37 14.97
N LYS A 90 11.31 21.60 14.54
CA LYS A 90 10.14 22.35 15.04
C LYS A 90 9.80 23.53 14.13
N PHE A 91 8.55 23.98 14.20
CA PHE A 91 8.16 25.30 13.68
C PHE A 91 8.47 26.37 14.72
N VAL A 92 8.95 27.52 14.28
CA VAL A 92 9.25 28.68 15.13
C VAL A 92 8.46 29.89 14.62
N CYS A 93 7.73 30.53 15.51
CA CYS A 93 7.01 31.75 15.20
C CYS A 93 7.33 32.83 16.24
N ARG A 94 7.37 34.09 15.80
CA ARG A 94 7.57 35.25 16.69
C ARG A 94 6.27 35.70 17.34
N ASP A 95 5.17 35.52 16.67
CA ASP A 95 3.81 35.88 17.18
C ASP A 95 3.37 34.88 18.26
N GLU A 96 2.84 35.39 19.38
CA GLU A 96 2.44 34.56 20.52
C GLU A 96 1.19 33.73 20.24
N GLY A 97 0.19 34.31 19.59
CA GLY A 97 -1.04 33.61 19.25
C GLY A 97 -0.78 32.45 18.28
N LEU A 98 0.11 32.68 17.30
CA LEU A 98 0.54 31.62 16.39
C LEU A 98 1.41 30.56 17.06
N ARG A 99 2.19 30.89 18.11
CA ARG A 99 2.94 29.89 18.88
C ARG A 99 2.05 28.88 19.57
N ASP A 100 0.93 29.33 20.13
CA ASP A 100 -0.01 28.43 20.79
C ASP A 100 -0.78 27.60 19.77
N PHE A 101 -1.16 28.18 18.65
CA PHE A 101 -1.73 27.44 17.52
C PHE A 101 -0.78 26.36 16.99
N ILE A 102 0.53 26.64 16.84
CA ILE A 102 1.52 25.64 16.38
C ILE A 102 1.62 24.44 17.32
N LYS A 103 1.39 24.63 18.62
CA LYS A 103 1.44 23.55 19.62
C LYS A 103 0.19 22.70 19.63
N ASP A 104 -0.94 23.25 19.25
CA ASP A 104 -2.25 22.61 19.34
C ASP A 104 -3.11 23.06 18.15
N VAL A 105 -3.08 22.30 17.04
CA VAL A 105 -3.73 22.68 15.78
C VAL A 105 -5.08 21.99 15.57
N ASN A 106 -5.50 21.09 16.46
CA ASN A 106 -6.76 20.36 16.33
C ASN A 106 -7.28 19.82 17.67
N SER A 107 -8.47 19.23 17.66
CA SER A 107 -9.10 18.65 18.86
C SER A 107 -8.34 17.44 19.42
N ASP A 108 -7.48 16.82 18.65
CA ASP A 108 -6.70 15.64 19.06
C ASP A 108 -5.39 16.04 19.77
N LYS A 109 -5.20 17.34 20.02
CA LYS A 109 -4.02 17.90 20.68
C LYS A 109 -2.71 17.64 19.93
N GLU A 110 -2.77 17.58 18.61
CA GLU A 110 -1.61 17.45 17.77
C GLU A 110 -0.94 18.80 17.54
N SER A 111 0.39 18.80 17.47
CA SER A 111 1.12 19.98 17.03
C SER A 111 1.08 20.10 15.49
N LEU A 112 1.30 21.32 14.99
CA LEU A 112 1.47 21.55 13.55
C LEU A 112 2.56 20.62 12.95
N ARG A 113 3.61 20.35 13.73
CA ARG A 113 4.68 19.45 13.31
C ARG A 113 4.20 18.01 13.14
N ASP A 114 3.33 17.53 14.03
CA ASP A 114 2.81 16.17 13.96
C ASP A 114 1.92 15.99 12.73
N VAL A 115 1.03 16.93 12.46
CA VAL A 115 0.22 16.94 11.24
C VAL A 115 1.10 17.03 9.99
N PHE A 116 2.10 17.95 9.98
CA PHE A 116 3.00 18.11 8.85
C PHE A 116 3.87 16.89 8.59
N LYS A 117 4.30 16.20 9.65
CA LYS A 117 5.05 14.94 9.53
C LYS A 117 4.21 13.84 8.86
N LYS A 118 2.93 13.73 9.21
CA LYS A 118 2.00 12.79 8.58
C LYS A 118 1.78 13.14 7.11
N LEU A 119 1.60 14.42 6.79
CA LEU A 119 1.47 14.90 5.41
C LEU A 119 2.74 14.61 4.58
N ALA A 120 3.92 14.83 5.14
CA ALA A 120 5.18 14.54 4.47
C ALA A 120 5.37 13.04 4.24
N ASP A 121 4.97 12.19 5.20
CA ASP A 121 5.04 10.74 5.06
C ASP A 121 4.11 10.23 3.94
N ASP A 122 2.90 10.76 3.86
CA ASP A 122 1.96 10.44 2.77
C ASP A 122 2.45 10.97 1.41
N TYR A 123 2.95 12.20 1.38
CA TYR A 123 3.47 12.81 0.15
C TYR A 123 4.61 11.98 -0.46
N TYR A 124 5.58 11.57 0.36
CA TYR A 124 6.68 10.75 -0.12
C TYR A 124 6.27 9.30 -0.40
N THR A 125 5.28 8.77 0.29
CA THR A 125 4.81 7.40 0.09
C THR A 125 3.91 7.27 -1.14
N PHE A 126 3.01 8.23 -1.36
CA PHE A 126 1.93 8.12 -2.34
C PHE A 126 2.00 9.16 -3.46
N GLY A 127 2.90 10.14 -3.37
CA GLY A 127 2.91 11.32 -4.25
C GLY A 127 1.73 12.26 -3.99
N ASN A 128 0.95 12.04 -2.95
CA ASN A 128 -0.25 12.78 -2.59
C ASN A 128 -0.38 12.89 -1.07
N ALA A 129 -0.78 14.06 -0.59
CA ALA A 129 -1.13 14.26 0.81
C ALA A 129 -2.36 15.18 0.93
N TYR A 130 -3.16 14.98 1.96
CA TYR A 130 -4.42 15.68 2.14
C TYR A 130 -4.51 16.28 3.54
N MET A 131 -4.63 17.61 3.60
CA MET A 131 -4.82 18.34 4.84
C MET A 131 -6.26 18.88 4.90
N GLU A 132 -7.03 18.40 5.87
CA GLU A 132 -8.36 18.90 6.14
C GLU A 132 -8.27 20.13 7.01
N CYS A 133 -8.98 21.18 6.61
CA CYS A 133 -9.12 22.43 7.34
C CYS A 133 -10.57 22.58 7.75
N VAL A 134 -10.82 22.72 9.05
CA VAL A 134 -12.14 22.93 9.63
C VAL A 134 -12.18 24.29 10.29
N LYS A 135 -12.93 25.23 9.71
CA LYS A 135 -13.11 26.59 10.27
C LYS A 135 -14.15 26.57 11.38
N TYR A 136 -13.88 27.30 12.42
CA TYR A 136 -14.81 27.56 13.52
C TYR A 136 -14.74 29.05 13.94
N ASP A 137 -15.66 29.47 14.78
CA ASP A 137 -15.65 30.84 15.31
C ASP A 137 -14.42 31.05 16.20
N GLY A 138 -13.41 31.72 15.67
CA GLY A 138 -12.14 31.98 16.35
C GLY A 138 -10.90 31.30 15.78
N GLY A 139 -11.04 30.46 14.73
CA GLY A 139 -9.84 29.85 14.15
C GLY A 139 -10.05 28.76 13.11
N VAL A 140 -9.04 27.95 12.95
CA VAL A 140 -9.04 26.80 12.04
C VAL A 140 -8.38 25.61 12.72
N ASN A 141 -8.98 24.45 12.62
CA ASN A 141 -8.35 23.18 12.98
C ASN A 141 -7.78 22.53 11.74
N LEU A 142 -6.60 21.92 11.88
CA LEU A 142 -5.89 21.22 10.82
C LEU A 142 -5.78 19.73 11.16
N TYR A 143 -6.23 18.90 10.24
CA TYR A 143 -6.14 17.44 10.37
C TYR A 143 -5.46 16.82 9.16
N HIS A 144 -4.78 15.73 9.36
CA HIS A 144 -4.29 14.87 8.29
C HIS A 144 -5.40 13.88 7.89
N ILE A 145 -5.57 13.64 6.58
CA ILE A 145 -6.39 12.55 6.05
C ILE A 145 -5.46 11.54 5.38
N ASP A 146 -5.57 10.28 5.78
CA ASP A 146 -4.80 9.17 5.19
C ASP A 146 -5.05 9.08 3.67
N ALA A 147 -4.00 9.22 2.88
CA ALA A 147 -4.08 9.23 1.42
C ALA A 147 -4.64 7.91 0.84
N THR A 148 -4.53 6.79 1.55
CA THR A 148 -5.11 5.51 1.12
C THR A 148 -6.63 5.55 1.10
N THR A 149 -7.26 6.39 1.93
CA THR A 149 -8.71 6.52 2.06
C THR A 149 -9.33 7.49 1.07
N VAL A 150 -8.52 8.27 0.34
CA VAL A 150 -8.99 9.38 -0.50
C VAL A 150 -9.04 9.02 -1.97
N ARG A 151 -10.12 9.45 -2.66
CA ARG A 151 -10.19 9.49 -4.13
C ARG A 151 -10.68 10.85 -4.60
N VAL A 152 -10.09 11.33 -5.69
CA VAL A 152 -10.43 12.66 -6.25
C VAL A 152 -11.64 12.54 -7.17
N ALA A 153 -12.61 13.44 -6.99
CA ALA A 153 -13.78 13.50 -7.85
C ALA A 153 -13.42 13.83 -9.30
N LYS A 154 -14.21 13.34 -10.28
CA LYS A 154 -14.08 13.70 -11.70
C LYS A 154 -14.07 15.22 -11.93
N SER A 155 -14.83 15.94 -11.11
CA SER A 155 -14.92 17.41 -11.19
C SER A 155 -13.66 18.14 -10.74
N LYS A 156 -12.71 17.44 -10.06
CA LYS A 156 -11.56 18.04 -9.35
C LYS A 156 -11.96 19.08 -8.28
N LYS A 157 -13.22 19.06 -7.87
CA LYS A 157 -13.76 20.07 -6.94
C LYS A 157 -13.88 19.57 -5.51
N GLU A 158 -13.89 18.25 -5.35
CA GLU A 158 -14.08 17.56 -4.07
C GLU A 158 -13.29 16.25 -4.05
N ILE A 159 -13.11 15.73 -2.87
CA ILE A 159 -12.61 14.38 -2.63
C ILE A 159 -13.70 13.52 -2.04
N TYR A 160 -13.57 12.21 -2.28
CA TYR A 160 -14.32 11.15 -1.62
C TYR A 160 -13.40 10.48 -0.62
N VAL A 161 -13.85 10.36 0.63
CA VAL A 161 -13.13 9.65 1.70
C VAL A 161 -13.91 8.41 2.05
N ASN A 162 -13.25 7.25 2.00
CA ASN A 162 -13.83 5.95 2.30
C ASN A 162 -12.83 5.13 3.12
N SER A 163 -13.27 4.57 4.23
CA SER A 163 -12.43 3.75 5.11
C SER A 163 -11.94 2.45 4.45
N ASP A 164 -12.69 1.90 3.50
CA ASP A 164 -12.35 0.64 2.85
C ASP A 164 -12.82 0.64 1.39
N TRP A 165 -11.90 0.92 0.48
CA TRP A 165 -12.15 0.94 -0.97
C TRP A 165 -12.34 -0.45 -1.57
N CYS A 166 -11.91 -1.53 -0.90
CA CYS A 166 -12.16 -2.89 -1.35
C CYS A 166 -13.62 -3.29 -1.14
N LYS A 167 -14.19 -2.88 0.01
CA LYS A 167 -15.51 -3.31 0.47
C LYS A 167 -16.63 -2.38 0.04
N TYR A 168 -16.39 -1.07 0.11
CA TYR A 168 -17.43 -0.04 -0.05
C TYR A 168 -17.23 0.82 -1.30
N TRP A 169 -16.52 0.32 -2.31
CA TRP A 169 -16.18 1.08 -3.51
C TRP A 169 -17.41 1.63 -4.28
N ASN A 170 -18.58 1.03 -4.15
CA ASN A 170 -19.81 1.44 -4.82
C ASN A 170 -20.89 1.96 -3.87
N GLN A 171 -20.59 2.16 -2.58
CA GLN A 171 -21.54 2.61 -1.56
C GLN A 171 -21.29 4.08 -1.22
N GLU A 172 -21.90 4.98 -2.00
CA GLU A 172 -21.72 6.42 -1.81
C GLU A 172 -22.23 6.95 -0.46
N ASP A 173 -23.19 6.30 0.12
CA ASP A 173 -23.75 6.61 1.46
C ASP A 173 -22.72 6.44 2.59
N LYS A 174 -21.69 5.63 2.36
CA LYS A 174 -20.57 5.41 3.29
C LYS A 174 -19.36 6.29 3.03
N MET A 175 -19.44 7.19 2.05
CA MET A 175 -18.35 8.08 1.67
C MET A 175 -18.61 9.49 2.15
N SER A 176 -17.62 10.10 2.81
CA SER A 176 -17.63 11.53 3.08
C SER A 176 -17.14 12.30 1.85
N ARG A 177 -17.79 13.44 1.56
CA ARG A 177 -17.36 14.35 0.50
C ARG A 177 -16.85 15.63 1.11
N ILE A 178 -15.67 16.08 0.68
CA ILE A 178 -15.06 17.28 1.19
C ILE A 178 -14.58 18.13 0.00
N PRO A 179 -14.94 19.41 -0.08
CA PRO A 179 -14.51 20.28 -1.17
C PRO A 179 -13.00 20.54 -1.10
N ILE A 180 -12.37 20.64 -2.28
CA ILE A 180 -10.95 20.99 -2.41
C ILE A 180 -10.80 22.51 -2.49
N TYR A 181 -9.83 23.07 -1.73
CA TYR A 181 -9.42 24.48 -1.82
C TYR A 181 -9.11 24.87 -3.30
N PRO A 182 -9.48 26.05 -3.81
CA PRO A 182 -9.93 27.24 -3.06
C PRO A 182 -11.45 27.36 -2.85
N ARG A 183 -12.23 26.31 -3.02
CA ARG A 183 -13.68 26.34 -2.81
C ARG A 183 -14.03 26.28 -1.32
N VAL A 184 -14.06 27.43 -0.69
CA VAL A 184 -14.25 27.58 0.76
C VAL A 184 -15.72 27.92 1.10
N ALA A 185 -16.68 27.50 0.27
CA ALA A 185 -18.11 27.73 0.53
C ALA A 185 -18.65 27.02 1.79
N HIS A 186 -17.85 26.13 2.39
CA HIS A 186 -18.17 25.36 3.58
C HIS A 186 -17.11 25.61 4.65
N ASN A 187 -17.48 25.44 5.92
CA ASN A 187 -16.56 25.53 7.04
C ASN A 187 -15.46 24.43 7.01
N LYS A 188 -15.58 23.45 6.11
CA LYS A 188 -14.69 22.33 5.98
C LYS A 188 -14.22 22.20 4.52
N PHE A 189 -12.90 22.12 4.32
CA PHE A 189 -12.30 21.94 3.02
C PHE A 189 -10.96 21.19 3.15
N VAL A 190 -10.45 20.69 2.04
CA VAL A 190 -9.16 19.96 1.98
C VAL A 190 -8.18 20.71 1.08
N ILE A 191 -6.93 20.77 1.51
CA ILE A 191 -5.79 21.15 0.68
C ILE A 191 -5.15 19.84 0.19
N HIS A 192 -5.12 19.67 -1.14
CA HIS A 192 -4.48 18.52 -1.78
C HIS A 192 -3.07 18.91 -2.23
N PHE A 193 -2.07 18.33 -1.60
CA PHE A 193 -0.67 18.40 -2.02
C PHE A 193 -0.40 17.19 -2.91
N LYS A 194 0.08 17.42 -4.12
CA LYS A 194 0.44 16.34 -5.03
C LYS A 194 1.73 16.63 -5.74
N ASP A 195 2.51 15.59 -5.99
CA ASP A 195 3.67 15.68 -6.83
C ASP A 195 3.26 15.85 -8.30
N TYR A 196 4.05 16.61 -9.04
CA TYR A 196 3.76 16.81 -10.47
C TYR A 196 4.29 15.64 -11.27
N GLU A 197 3.38 14.96 -11.97
CA GLU A 197 3.73 13.92 -12.92
C GLU A 197 3.09 14.23 -14.28
N PRO A 198 3.88 14.32 -15.37
CA PRO A 198 3.34 14.48 -16.70
C PRO A 198 2.27 13.40 -17.01
N THR A 199 1.19 13.79 -17.69
CA THR A 199 0.03 12.93 -18.03
C THR A 199 -0.92 12.62 -16.88
N PHE A 200 -0.54 12.85 -15.61
CA PHE A 200 -1.40 12.66 -14.45
C PHE A 200 -2.07 13.98 -14.04
N ASN A 201 -3.40 13.97 -14.05
CA ASN A 201 -4.20 15.16 -13.80
C ASN A 201 -4.87 15.19 -12.42
N TYR A 202 -5.15 14.02 -11.86
CA TYR A 202 -5.90 13.86 -10.61
C TYR A 202 -4.98 13.58 -9.43
N TYR A 203 -4.02 12.71 -9.64
CA TYR A 203 -3.08 12.27 -8.61
C TYR A 203 -1.64 12.68 -8.96
N GLY A 204 -0.79 12.74 -7.97
CA GLY A 204 0.65 12.71 -8.14
C GLY A 204 1.15 11.27 -8.03
N LEU A 205 2.37 11.02 -8.50
CA LEU A 205 3.07 9.76 -8.29
C LEU A 205 4.27 9.98 -7.36
N PRO A 206 4.64 8.99 -6.54
CA PRO A 206 5.84 9.10 -5.73
C PRO A 206 7.09 9.05 -6.63
N ASP A 207 8.14 9.76 -6.24
CA ASP A 207 9.39 9.86 -6.99
C ASP A 207 10.12 8.53 -7.22
N TYR A 208 9.82 7.52 -6.41
CA TYR A 208 10.39 6.18 -6.53
C TYR A 208 9.55 5.21 -7.41
N VAL A 209 8.53 5.69 -8.12
CA VAL A 209 7.63 4.84 -8.90
C VAL A 209 8.38 3.94 -9.90
N ALA A 210 9.46 4.45 -10.49
CA ALA A 210 10.31 3.68 -11.40
C ALA A 210 11.10 2.55 -10.72
N ALA A 211 11.22 2.57 -9.40
CA ALA A 211 11.94 1.56 -8.61
C ALA A 211 11.00 0.49 -7.99
N LEU A 212 9.71 0.52 -8.27
CA LEU A 212 8.73 -0.39 -7.64
C LEU A 212 9.10 -1.86 -7.82
N GLU A 213 9.56 -2.26 -9.01
CA GLU A 213 10.00 -3.64 -9.28
C GLU A 213 11.20 -4.03 -8.41
N HIS A 214 12.19 -3.14 -8.26
CA HIS A 214 13.37 -3.40 -7.43
C HIS A 214 13.01 -3.50 -5.94
N ILE A 215 12.06 -2.69 -5.47
CA ILE A 215 11.59 -2.73 -4.09
C ILE A 215 10.82 -4.04 -3.83
N ALA A 216 10.02 -4.48 -4.79
CA ALA A 216 9.32 -5.77 -4.72
C ALA A 216 10.31 -6.94 -4.67
N VAL A 217 11.37 -6.90 -5.48
CA VAL A 217 12.46 -7.91 -5.48
C VAL A 217 13.20 -7.91 -4.13
N ASP A 218 13.49 -6.76 -3.52
CA ASP A 218 14.10 -6.66 -2.18
C ASP A 218 13.28 -7.45 -1.14
N TYR A 219 11.97 -7.31 -1.16
CA TYR A 219 11.06 -8.08 -0.30
C TYR A 219 11.14 -9.60 -0.59
N GLU A 220 11.07 -10.01 -1.85
CA GLU A 220 11.10 -11.43 -2.22
C GLU A 220 12.46 -12.09 -1.89
N ILE A 221 13.58 -11.37 -2.04
CA ILE A 221 14.92 -11.84 -1.60
C ILE A 221 14.93 -12.07 -0.09
N GLY A 222 14.37 -11.13 0.69
CA GLY A 222 14.27 -11.29 2.15
C GLY A 222 13.46 -12.53 2.54
N LYS A 223 12.33 -12.75 1.89
CA LYS A 223 11.45 -13.89 2.09
C LYS A 223 12.13 -15.21 1.67
N TRP A 224 12.82 -15.22 0.53
CA TRP A 224 13.57 -16.38 0.07
C TRP A 224 14.70 -16.74 1.05
N ASN A 225 15.48 -15.76 1.50
CA ASN A 225 16.53 -15.98 2.50
C ASN A 225 15.94 -16.55 3.81
N HIS A 226 14.85 -15.95 4.31
CA HIS A 226 14.18 -16.43 5.50
C HIS A 226 13.71 -17.89 5.36
N THR A 227 13.10 -18.24 4.23
CA THR A 227 12.66 -19.61 3.93
C THR A 227 13.84 -20.58 3.87
N LYS A 228 14.98 -20.14 3.30
CA LYS A 228 16.22 -20.91 3.27
C LYS A 228 16.74 -21.22 4.68
N PHE A 229 16.72 -20.22 5.56
CA PHE A 229 17.11 -20.39 6.97
C PHE A 229 16.19 -21.36 7.72
N LEU A 230 14.87 -21.22 7.56
CA LEU A 230 13.89 -22.08 8.21
C LEU A 230 14.00 -23.54 7.75
N ASN A 231 14.19 -23.75 6.46
CA ASN A 231 14.26 -25.10 5.89
C ASN A 231 15.64 -25.76 6.04
N GLY A 232 16.68 -25.00 6.40
CA GLY A 232 18.03 -25.50 6.62
C GLY A 232 18.65 -26.23 5.42
N PHE A 233 18.02 -26.15 4.24
CA PHE A 233 18.36 -26.95 3.09
C PHE A 233 19.41 -26.26 2.22
N GLN A 234 20.67 -26.54 2.54
CA GLN A 234 21.70 -26.56 1.51
C GLN A 234 21.96 -28.04 1.21
N PRO A 235 21.66 -28.54 0.00
CA PRO A 235 22.01 -29.91 -0.35
C PRO A 235 23.53 -30.00 -0.36
N SER A 236 24.09 -30.53 0.72
CA SER A 236 25.52 -30.84 0.84
C SER A 236 25.83 -32.26 0.33
N ALA A 237 24.80 -33.05 0.01
CA ALA A 237 24.96 -34.40 -0.52
C ALA A 237 23.79 -34.74 -1.46
N ILE A 238 24.14 -35.53 -2.51
CA ILE A 238 23.17 -36.24 -3.34
C ILE A 238 23.22 -37.70 -2.87
N VAL A 239 22.08 -38.21 -2.42
CA VAL A 239 21.93 -39.63 -2.06
C VAL A 239 21.35 -40.35 -3.27
N GLU A 240 22.18 -41.20 -3.91
CA GLU A 240 21.74 -42.07 -4.98
C GLU A 240 21.46 -43.47 -4.40
N ILE A 241 20.24 -43.95 -4.62
CA ILE A 241 19.82 -45.27 -4.15
C ILE A 241 19.83 -46.22 -5.35
N ASN A 242 20.78 -47.16 -5.34
CA ASN A 242 20.87 -48.19 -6.35
C ASN A 242 20.01 -49.40 -5.92
N GLY A 243 18.84 -49.56 -6.50
CA GLY A 243 17.91 -50.67 -6.26
C GLY A 243 16.50 -50.41 -6.80
N ASP A 244 15.75 -51.45 -7.07
CA ASP A 244 14.33 -51.39 -7.44
C ASP A 244 13.52 -51.08 -6.15
N MET A 245 13.20 -49.79 -5.94
CA MET A 245 12.42 -49.35 -4.81
C MET A 245 11.01 -48.96 -5.27
N GLY A 246 9.99 -49.45 -4.57
CA GLY A 246 8.60 -49.06 -4.83
C GLY A 246 8.38 -47.59 -4.55
N GLU A 247 7.45 -46.97 -5.28
CA GLU A 247 7.14 -45.52 -5.17
C GLU A 247 6.72 -45.11 -3.75
N GLU A 248 6.04 -46.00 -3.01
CA GLU A 248 5.64 -45.76 -1.62
C GLU A 248 6.83 -45.79 -0.64
N GLU A 249 7.81 -46.62 -0.87
CA GLU A 249 9.03 -46.70 -0.06
C GLU A 249 9.93 -45.50 -0.28
N ALA A 250 10.07 -45.06 -1.56
CA ALA A 250 10.80 -43.87 -1.91
C ALA A 250 10.16 -42.60 -1.22
N GLN A 251 8.84 -42.51 -1.20
CA GLN A 251 8.11 -41.43 -0.59
C GLN A 251 8.24 -41.38 0.95
N LYS A 252 8.26 -42.54 1.59
CA LYS A 252 8.54 -42.67 3.03
C LYS A 252 9.96 -42.21 3.38
N MET A 253 10.98 -42.63 2.59
CA MET A 253 12.35 -42.18 2.82
C MET A 253 12.53 -40.68 2.65
N VAL A 254 11.93 -40.08 1.62
CA VAL A 254 11.96 -38.62 1.44
C VAL A 254 11.30 -37.90 2.63
N THR A 255 10.18 -38.42 3.11
CA THR A 255 9.48 -37.82 4.26
C THR A 255 10.27 -37.94 5.56
N GLU A 256 10.94 -39.08 5.78
CA GLU A 256 11.81 -39.27 6.94
C GLU A 256 13.07 -38.41 6.87
N ALA A 257 13.69 -38.31 5.69
CA ALA A 257 14.83 -37.43 5.46
C ALA A 257 14.45 -35.95 5.71
N GLN A 258 13.30 -35.50 5.21
CA GLN A 258 12.79 -34.15 5.49
C GLN A 258 12.59 -33.90 6.99
N LYS A 259 11.97 -34.83 7.72
CA LYS A 259 11.77 -34.71 9.18
C LYS A 259 13.08 -34.68 9.96
N LYS A 260 14.10 -35.38 9.50
CA LYS A 260 15.35 -35.56 10.21
C LYS A 260 16.38 -34.47 9.93
N PHE A 261 16.37 -33.90 8.73
CA PHE A 261 17.41 -32.99 8.24
C PHE A 261 16.93 -31.57 7.90
N VAL A 262 15.62 -31.33 7.85
CA VAL A 262 15.05 -30.02 7.53
C VAL A 262 14.47 -29.38 8.78
N GLY A 263 14.75 -28.07 8.96
CA GLY A 263 14.20 -27.27 10.05
C GLY A 263 15.27 -26.63 10.95
N GLU A 264 14.86 -25.63 11.72
CA GLU A 264 15.72 -24.75 12.51
C GLU A 264 16.57 -25.49 13.57
N GLY A 265 16.06 -26.61 14.10
CA GLY A 265 16.78 -27.44 15.09
C GLY A 265 17.77 -28.45 14.51
N ASN A 266 17.87 -28.59 13.18
CA ASN A 266 18.65 -29.61 12.52
C ASN A 266 19.79 -29.05 11.64
N ASN A 267 19.99 -27.74 11.65
CA ASN A 267 21.10 -27.10 10.94
C ASN A 267 22.44 -27.59 11.46
N GLY A 268 23.26 -28.16 10.59
CA GLY A 268 24.61 -28.62 10.91
C GLY A 268 24.72 -30.06 11.41
N LYS A 269 23.69 -30.89 11.24
CA LYS A 269 23.73 -32.34 11.62
C LYS A 269 24.12 -33.27 10.46
N ILE A 270 24.64 -32.70 9.34
CA ILE A 270 25.22 -33.47 8.24
C ILE A 270 26.68 -33.11 8.11
#